data_05739146dc6e605e0af6c42aa4db2726
#
_entry.id   05739146dc6e605e0af6c42aa4db2726
#
_cell.length_a   1.000
_cell.length_b   1.000
_cell.length_c   1.000
_cell.angle_alpha   90.00
_cell.angle_beta   90.00
_cell.angle_gamma   90.00
#
_symmetry.space_group_name_H-M   'P 1'
#
loop_
_entity.id
_entity.type
_entity.pdbx_description
1 polymer ?
#
loop_
_entity_poly.entity_id
_entity_poly.type
_entity_poly.pdbx_seq_one_letter_code
_entity_poly.pdbx_strand_id
1 'polypeptide(L)'
;MGEARLIEKLRLVEALFAGASTAGEKAAAESARQRTRDRLSLWEPAEYRFSLGDPWSRKVFVALLRRYGIRPYRYSRQRHTTVMARISKSFVDETLWPEFQEISKTLRRYLDDVTDRVIAQVIHEDSSEADVMEDSKQLPRTVGDAGVKPTR
;
A
#
# COMPACT_ATOMS: atom_id res chain seq x y z
N MET A 1 -6.61 -29.68 -7.41
CA MET A 1 -6.82 -28.32 -7.95
C MET A 1 -5.62 -27.49 -7.52
N GLY A 2 -4.89 -26.89 -8.46
CA GLY A 2 -3.70 -26.10 -8.15
C GLY A 2 -4.05 -24.77 -7.50
N GLU A 3 -3.10 -24.19 -6.77
CA GLU A 3 -3.24 -22.89 -6.09
C GLU A 3 -3.70 -21.79 -7.05
N ALA A 4 -3.09 -21.69 -8.25
CA ALA A 4 -3.47 -20.71 -9.26
C ALA A 4 -4.97 -20.75 -9.63
N ARG A 5 -5.54 -21.93 -9.73
CA ARG A 5 -6.98 -22.11 -9.98
C ARG A 5 -7.85 -21.65 -8.80
N LEU A 6 -7.38 -21.86 -7.58
CA LEU A 6 -8.09 -21.39 -6.38
C LEU A 6 -8.06 -19.87 -6.27
N ILE A 7 -6.95 -19.26 -6.62
CA ILE A 7 -6.79 -17.81 -6.67
C ILE A 7 -7.72 -17.19 -7.72
N GLU A 8 -7.73 -17.78 -8.93
CA GLU A 8 -8.63 -17.33 -10.00
C GLU A 8 -10.10 -17.46 -9.59
N LYS A 9 -10.45 -18.58 -8.98
CA LYS A 9 -11.81 -18.80 -8.45
C LYS A 9 -12.15 -17.77 -7.38
N LEU A 10 -11.22 -17.43 -6.49
CA LEU A 10 -11.46 -16.41 -5.47
C LEU A 10 -11.73 -15.05 -6.09
N ARG A 11 -10.97 -14.65 -7.11
CA ARG A 11 -11.19 -13.40 -7.85
C ARG A 11 -12.60 -13.34 -8.46
N LEU A 12 -13.02 -14.42 -9.10
CA LEU A 12 -14.38 -14.51 -9.70
C LEU A 12 -15.45 -14.38 -8.62
N VAL A 13 -15.29 -15.06 -7.50
CA VAL A 13 -16.25 -14.99 -6.38
C VAL A 13 -16.29 -13.61 -5.75
N GLU A 14 -15.13 -12.95 -5.61
CA GLU A 14 -15.07 -11.56 -5.11
C GLU A 14 -15.80 -10.59 -6.07
N ALA A 15 -15.65 -10.77 -7.37
CA ALA A 15 -16.38 -9.98 -8.36
C ALA A 15 -17.89 -10.21 -8.29
N LEU A 16 -18.31 -11.45 -8.12
CA LEU A 16 -19.73 -11.80 -7.92
C LEU A 16 -20.29 -11.20 -6.63
N PHE A 17 -19.54 -11.24 -5.55
CA PHE A 17 -19.95 -10.63 -4.28
C PHE A 17 -20.12 -9.11 -4.41
N ALA A 18 -19.18 -8.44 -5.08
CA ALA A 18 -19.24 -7.00 -5.32
C ALA A 18 -20.42 -6.60 -6.20
N GLY A 19 -20.80 -7.45 -7.17
CA GLY A 19 -21.94 -7.23 -8.07
C GLY A 19 -23.28 -7.76 -7.56
N ALA A 20 -23.31 -8.46 -6.41
CA ALA A 20 -24.53 -9.07 -5.89
C ALA A 20 -25.55 -8.02 -5.44
N SER A 21 -26.77 -8.12 -5.94
CA SER A 21 -27.86 -7.20 -5.64
C SER A 21 -28.84 -7.74 -4.59
N THR A 22 -28.95 -9.06 -4.46
CA THR A 22 -29.86 -9.72 -3.52
C THR A 22 -29.14 -10.31 -2.32
N ALA A 23 -29.84 -10.45 -1.19
CA ALA A 23 -29.29 -11.08 0.02
C ALA A 23 -28.87 -12.55 -0.21
N GLY A 24 -29.63 -13.28 -1.04
CA GLY A 24 -29.32 -14.66 -1.39
C GLY A 24 -28.04 -14.80 -2.21
N GLU A 25 -27.85 -13.94 -3.19
CA GLU A 25 -26.62 -13.89 -4.00
C GLU A 25 -25.40 -13.55 -3.14
N LYS A 26 -25.53 -12.58 -2.24
CA LYS A 26 -24.46 -12.22 -1.29
C LYS A 26 -24.09 -13.37 -0.38
N ALA A 27 -25.07 -14.07 0.19
CA ALA A 27 -24.84 -15.22 1.05
C ALA A 27 -24.17 -16.39 0.31
N ALA A 28 -24.58 -16.67 -0.92
CA ALA A 28 -23.98 -17.70 -1.75
C ALA A 28 -22.53 -17.37 -2.14
N ALA A 29 -22.28 -16.12 -2.54
CA ALA A 29 -20.95 -15.64 -2.87
C ALA A 29 -20.02 -15.65 -1.63
N GLU A 30 -20.52 -15.25 -0.46
CA GLU A 30 -19.75 -15.29 0.80
C GLU A 30 -19.36 -16.72 1.17
N SER A 31 -20.30 -17.68 1.07
CA SER A 31 -20.01 -19.08 1.34
C SER A 31 -18.97 -19.66 0.37
N ALA A 32 -19.06 -19.32 -0.91
CA ALA A 32 -18.08 -19.74 -1.91
C ALA A 32 -16.71 -19.09 -1.66
N ARG A 33 -16.68 -17.82 -1.28
CA ARG A 33 -15.48 -17.07 -0.89
C ARG A 33 -14.79 -17.74 0.29
N GLN A 34 -15.52 -18.03 1.35
CA GLN A 34 -14.99 -18.68 2.55
C GLN A 34 -14.40 -20.06 2.24
N ARG A 35 -15.10 -20.90 1.52
CA ARG A 35 -14.59 -22.23 1.11
C ARG A 35 -13.31 -22.14 0.28
N THR A 36 -13.21 -21.15 -0.58
CA THR A 36 -12.01 -20.97 -1.41
C THR A 36 -10.84 -20.48 -0.58
N ARG A 37 -11.07 -19.56 0.36
CA ARG A 37 -10.07 -19.11 1.33
C ARG A 37 -9.54 -20.23 2.20
N ASP A 38 -10.44 -21.08 2.73
CA ASP A 38 -10.07 -22.24 3.57
C ASP A 38 -9.16 -23.21 2.81
N ARG A 39 -9.44 -23.44 1.53
CA ARG A 39 -8.58 -24.26 0.67
C ARG A 39 -7.22 -23.60 0.40
N LEU A 40 -7.18 -22.31 0.17
CA LEU A 40 -5.91 -21.59 -0.01
C LEU A 40 -5.04 -21.61 1.24
N SER A 41 -5.64 -21.62 2.42
CA SER A 41 -4.91 -21.69 3.68
C SER A 41 -4.19 -23.02 3.91
N LEU A 42 -4.53 -24.07 3.16
CA LEU A 42 -3.85 -25.38 3.23
C LEU A 42 -2.53 -25.42 2.47
N TRP A 43 -2.25 -24.42 1.61
CA TRP A 43 -0.96 -24.32 0.93
C TRP A 43 0.09 -23.82 1.92
N GLU A 44 1.32 -24.33 1.79
CA GLU A 44 2.40 -24.01 2.73
C GLU A 44 2.68 -22.51 2.80
N PRO A 45 2.14 -21.82 3.80
CA PRO A 45 2.34 -20.39 3.94
C PRO A 45 3.70 -20.11 4.60
N ALA A 46 4.50 -19.27 3.96
CA ALA A 46 5.70 -18.70 4.56
C ALA A 46 5.38 -17.35 5.24
N GLU A 47 6.17 -16.99 6.20
CA GLU A 47 6.08 -15.66 6.82
C GLU A 47 6.76 -14.62 5.95
N TYR A 48 6.02 -13.60 5.55
CA TYR A 48 6.52 -12.47 4.78
C TYR A 48 6.52 -11.19 5.60
N ARG A 49 7.54 -10.40 5.38
CA ARG A 49 7.68 -9.05 5.93
C ARG A 49 7.59 -8.03 4.81
N PHE A 50 6.62 -7.15 4.89
CA PHE A 50 6.44 -6.04 3.97
C PHE A 50 6.79 -4.73 4.67
N SER A 51 7.57 -3.88 4.02
CA SER A 51 7.91 -2.56 4.50
C SER A 51 7.18 -1.50 3.65
N LEU A 52 6.27 -0.78 4.28
CA LEU A 52 5.39 0.19 3.64
C LEU A 52 5.57 1.54 4.34
N GLY A 53 6.35 2.42 3.72
CA GLY A 53 6.79 3.68 4.32
C GLY A 53 5.67 4.67 4.59
N ASP A 54 4.72 4.79 3.67
CA ASP A 54 3.63 5.74 3.79
C ASP A 54 2.37 5.12 4.44
N PRO A 55 1.59 5.92 5.19
CA PRO A 55 0.43 5.42 5.91
C PRO A 55 -0.72 4.98 5.00
N TRP A 56 -0.87 5.57 3.83
CA TRP A 56 -1.96 5.25 2.90
C TRP A 56 -1.73 3.89 2.24
N SER A 57 -0.54 3.65 1.70
CA SER A 57 -0.16 2.35 1.13
C SER A 57 -0.29 1.24 2.16
N ARG A 58 0.11 1.49 3.42
CA ARG A 58 -0.03 0.53 4.50
C ARG A 58 -1.49 0.19 4.80
N LYS A 59 -2.37 1.19 4.87
CA LYS A 59 -3.82 0.98 5.06
C LYS A 59 -4.42 0.15 3.93
N VAL A 60 -4.08 0.48 2.68
CA VAL A 60 -4.53 -0.26 1.49
C VAL A 60 -4.06 -1.71 1.55
N PHE A 61 -2.78 -1.93 1.86
CA PHE A 61 -2.21 -3.28 1.93
C PHE A 61 -2.84 -4.14 3.02
N VAL A 62 -3.06 -3.57 4.20
CA VAL A 62 -3.74 -4.25 5.31
C VAL A 62 -5.19 -4.59 4.94
N ALA A 63 -5.91 -3.67 4.29
CA ALA A 63 -7.26 -3.92 3.82
C ALA A 63 -7.31 -5.03 2.75
N LEU A 64 -6.35 -5.04 1.84
CA LEU A 64 -6.22 -6.06 0.81
C LEU A 64 -5.96 -7.45 1.39
N LEU A 65 -5.06 -7.56 2.37
CA LEU A 65 -4.84 -8.80 3.11
C LEU A 65 -6.12 -9.32 3.77
N ARG A 66 -6.86 -8.44 4.44
CA ARG A 66 -8.14 -8.79 5.08
C ARG A 66 -9.19 -9.23 4.09
N ARG A 67 -9.24 -8.62 2.91
CA ARG A 67 -10.12 -9.04 1.82
C ARG A 67 -9.91 -10.50 1.44
N TYR A 68 -8.66 -10.94 1.39
CA TYR A 68 -8.29 -12.34 1.11
C TYR A 68 -8.34 -13.25 2.35
N GLY A 69 -8.81 -12.77 3.49
CA GLY A 69 -8.88 -13.54 4.72
C GLY A 69 -7.54 -13.81 5.39
N ILE A 70 -6.51 -13.06 5.00
CA ILE A 70 -5.17 -13.15 5.57
C ILE A 70 -5.08 -12.18 6.74
N ARG A 71 -4.63 -12.67 7.89
CA ARG A 71 -4.48 -11.85 9.09
C ARG A 71 -3.15 -11.08 9.05
N PRO A 72 -3.15 -9.76 8.92
CA PRO A 72 -1.94 -8.96 9.07
C PRO A 72 -1.57 -8.85 10.56
N TYR A 73 -0.27 -8.87 10.85
CA TYR A 73 0.25 -8.69 12.20
C TYR A 73 1.60 -7.97 12.18
N ARG A 74 2.11 -7.66 13.35
CA ARG A 74 3.42 -7.08 13.54
C ARG A 74 3.96 -7.50 14.92
N TYR A 75 5.25 -7.76 14.99
CA TYR A 75 5.91 -8.01 16.27
C TYR A 75 6.19 -6.69 17.01
N SER A 76 6.18 -6.73 18.33
CA SER A 76 6.26 -5.55 19.20
C SER A 76 7.49 -4.66 18.98
N ARG A 77 8.61 -5.26 18.54
CA ARG A 77 9.87 -4.54 18.27
C ARG A 77 10.03 -4.05 16.84
N GLN A 78 9.11 -4.37 15.96
CA GLN A 78 9.18 -3.93 14.58
C GLN A 78 8.66 -2.50 14.43
N ARG A 79 9.17 -1.81 13.41
CA ARG A 79 8.67 -0.47 13.06
C ARG A 79 7.19 -0.52 12.65
N HIS A 80 6.48 0.56 12.93
CA HIS A 80 5.06 0.68 12.54
C HIS A 80 4.83 0.61 11.02
N THR A 81 5.87 0.81 10.21
CA THR A 81 5.86 0.65 8.74
C THR A 81 5.89 -0.80 8.29
N THR A 82 6.10 -1.74 9.20
CA THR A 82 6.18 -3.17 8.89
C THR A 82 4.82 -3.82 8.99
N VAL A 83 4.49 -4.65 8.01
CA VAL A 83 3.33 -5.55 8.02
C VAL A 83 3.81 -6.96 7.79
N MET A 84 3.40 -7.88 8.65
CA MET A 84 3.71 -9.30 8.55
C MET A 84 2.45 -10.06 8.13
N ALA A 85 2.64 -11.08 7.32
CA ALA A 85 1.57 -12.01 6.95
C ALA A 85 2.13 -13.38 6.61
N ARG A 86 1.33 -14.41 6.85
CA ARG A 86 1.64 -15.79 6.44
C ARG A 86 0.89 -16.12 5.18
N ILE A 87 1.61 -16.27 4.08
CA ILE A 87 1.04 -16.42 2.73
C ILE A 87 1.95 -17.33 1.91
N SER A 88 1.39 -18.01 0.91
CA SER A 88 2.20 -18.73 -0.07
C SER A 88 2.95 -17.75 -0.99
N LYS A 89 4.12 -18.18 -1.45
CA LYS A 89 4.93 -17.35 -2.36
C LYS A 89 4.20 -17.03 -3.66
N SER A 90 3.54 -18.00 -4.26
CA SER A 90 2.81 -17.80 -5.51
C SER A 90 1.65 -16.80 -5.36
N PHE A 91 0.95 -16.83 -4.23
CA PHE A 91 -0.09 -15.83 -3.96
C PHE A 91 0.48 -14.41 -3.86
N VAL A 92 1.61 -14.24 -3.21
CA VAL A 92 2.29 -12.93 -3.13
C VAL A 92 2.68 -12.45 -4.53
N ASP A 93 3.37 -13.29 -5.30
CA ASP A 93 3.97 -12.90 -6.58
C ASP A 93 2.93 -12.71 -7.69
N GLU A 94 1.90 -13.54 -7.73
CA GLU A 94 0.95 -13.58 -8.85
C GLU A 94 -0.34 -12.77 -8.58
N THR A 95 -0.69 -12.55 -7.33
CA THR A 95 -1.97 -11.92 -6.98
C THR A 95 -1.81 -10.72 -6.09
N LEU A 96 -1.28 -10.90 -4.89
CA LEU A 96 -1.29 -9.86 -3.86
C LEU A 96 -0.48 -8.63 -4.25
N TRP A 97 0.75 -8.84 -4.67
CA TRP A 97 1.66 -7.73 -4.98
C TRP A 97 1.26 -6.97 -6.25
N PRO A 98 0.93 -7.63 -7.38
CA PRO A 98 0.43 -6.93 -8.56
C PRO A 98 -0.85 -6.13 -8.29
N GLU A 99 -1.81 -6.70 -7.57
CA GLU A 99 -3.06 -6.00 -7.22
C GLU A 99 -2.79 -4.80 -6.30
N PHE A 100 -1.92 -4.96 -5.32
CA PHE A 100 -1.49 -3.86 -4.46
C PHE A 100 -0.82 -2.73 -5.25
N GLN A 101 0.04 -3.05 -6.22
CA GLN A 101 0.69 -2.06 -7.06
C GLN A 101 -0.32 -1.24 -7.89
N GLU A 102 -1.32 -1.90 -8.48
CA GLU A 102 -2.36 -1.21 -9.26
C GLU A 102 -3.23 -0.29 -8.38
N ILE A 103 -3.63 -0.76 -7.21
CA ILE A 103 -4.39 0.06 -6.26
C ILE A 103 -3.55 1.25 -5.77
N SER A 104 -2.28 1.02 -5.45
CA SER A 104 -1.36 2.06 -4.98
C SER A 104 -1.12 3.13 -6.05
N LYS A 105 -1.01 2.74 -7.31
CA LYS A 105 -0.88 3.66 -8.45
C LYS A 105 -2.11 4.57 -8.57
N THR A 106 -3.29 4.00 -8.46
CA THR A 106 -4.55 4.75 -8.47
C THR A 106 -4.64 5.72 -7.30
N LEU A 107 -4.27 5.26 -6.10
CA LEU A 107 -4.26 6.09 -4.89
C LEU A 107 -3.28 7.26 -5.01
N ARG A 108 -2.07 7.04 -5.50
CA ARG A 108 -1.08 8.10 -5.70
C ARG A 108 -1.59 9.17 -6.64
N ARG A 109 -2.14 8.79 -7.78
CA ARG A 109 -2.74 9.74 -8.72
C ARG A 109 -3.82 10.60 -8.05
N TYR A 110 -4.70 9.97 -7.29
CA TYR A 110 -5.74 10.71 -6.55
C TYR A 110 -5.14 11.68 -5.51
N LEU A 111 -4.11 11.26 -4.78
CA LEU A 111 -3.44 12.11 -3.79
C LEU A 111 -2.69 13.28 -4.45
N ASP A 112 -2.05 13.03 -5.61
CA ASP A 112 -1.40 14.09 -6.40
C ASP A 112 -2.44 15.13 -6.84
N ASP A 113 -3.54 14.71 -7.45
CA ASP A 113 -4.62 15.59 -7.90
C ASP A 113 -5.21 16.43 -6.73
N VAL A 114 -5.41 15.82 -5.55
CA VAL A 114 -5.91 16.52 -4.37
C VAL A 114 -4.86 17.50 -3.85
N THR A 115 -3.60 17.11 -3.82
CA THR A 115 -2.49 17.95 -3.36
C THR A 115 -2.34 19.19 -4.25
N ASP A 116 -2.32 19.02 -5.56
CA ASP A 116 -2.25 20.12 -6.53
C ASP A 116 -3.42 21.11 -6.34
N ARG A 117 -4.60 20.57 -6.14
CA ARG A 117 -5.78 21.39 -5.87
C ARG A 117 -5.67 22.18 -4.57
N VAL A 118 -5.18 21.57 -3.50
CA VAL A 118 -4.96 22.25 -2.22
C VAL A 118 -3.89 23.33 -2.36
N ILE A 119 -2.80 23.06 -3.07
CA ILE A 119 -1.74 24.05 -3.32
C ILE A 119 -2.32 25.25 -4.06
N ALA A 120 -3.05 25.02 -5.15
CA ALA A 120 -3.65 26.10 -5.93
C ALA A 120 -4.69 26.90 -5.15
N GLN A 121 -5.54 26.25 -4.35
CA GLN A 121 -6.66 26.89 -3.67
C GLN A 121 -6.31 27.53 -2.32
N VAL A 122 -5.32 27.01 -1.62
CA VAL A 122 -4.97 27.42 -0.26
C VAL A 122 -3.67 28.22 -0.23
N ILE A 123 -2.66 27.76 -0.98
CA ILE A 123 -1.34 28.38 -1.02
C ILE A 123 -1.28 29.44 -2.13
N HIS A 124 -2.10 29.28 -3.18
CA HIS A 124 -2.14 30.14 -4.37
C HIS A 124 -0.86 30.17 -5.17
N GLU A 125 -0.14 29.04 -5.20
CA GLU A 125 1.09 28.81 -5.94
C GLU A 125 0.97 27.61 -6.88
N ASP A 126 1.95 27.43 -7.74
CA ASP A 126 2.02 26.22 -8.58
C ASP A 126 2.59 25.02 -7.80
N SER A 127 2.33 23.82 -8.31
CA SER A 127 2.77 22.56 -7.71
C SER A 127 4.02 21.99 -8.38
N SER A 128 4.79 22.81 -9.11
CA SER A 128 6.01 22.37 -9.78
C SER A 128 7.07 21.89 -8.79
N GLU A 129 7.86 20.93 -9.23
CA GLU A 129 9.00 20.43 -8.45
C GLU A 129 10.09 21.50 -8.32
N ALA A 130 10.89 21.37 -7.27
CA ALA A 130 12.02 22.25 -7.04
C ALA A 130 13.08 22.12 -8.15
N ASP A 131 13.71 23.23 -8.49
CA ASP A 131 14.78 23.27 -9.49
C ASP A 131 15.95 22.38 -9.09
N VAL A 132 16.43 21.57 -10.05
CA VAL A 132 17.64 20.77 -9.85
C VAL A 132 18.86 21.66 -10.14
N MET A 133 19.59 22.01 -9.12
CA MET A 133 20.85 22.73 -9.26
C MET A 133 21.98 21.73 -9.48
N GLU A 134 22.80 21.97 -10.53
CA GLU A 134 24.04 21.20 -10.66
C GLU A 134 24.99 21.49 -9.50
N ASP A 135 25.58 20.43 -8.93
CA ASP A 135 26.61 20.56 -7.91
C ASP A 135 27.80 21.35 -8.46
N SER A 136 27.77 22.66 -8.32
CA SER A 136 28.98 23.43 -8.47
C SER A 136 29.88 23.07 -7.30
N LYS A 137 31.08 22.55 -7.55
CA LYS A 137 32.10 22.22 -6.56
C LYS A 137 32.56 23.44 -5.72
N GLN A 138 31.88 24.55 -5.80
CA GLN A 138 32.07 25.78 -5.07
C GLN A 138 30.71 26.34 -4.63
N LEU A 139 30.11 25.71 -3.65
CA LEU A 139 29.27 26.49 -2.75
C LEU A 139 30.20 27.42 -1.99
N PRO A 140 30.06 28.75 -2.12
CA PRO A 140 30.76 29.65 -1.22
C PRO A 140 30.27 29.29 0.18
N ARG A 141 31.19 28.87 1.05
CA ARG A 141 30.87 28.79 2.48
C ARG A 141 30.39 30.20 2.85
N THR A 142 29.12 30.33 3.11
CA THR A 142 28.60 31.50 3.79
C THR A 142 29.29 31.52 5.14
N VAL A 143 30.32 32.31 5.22
CA VAL A 143 30.98 32.67 6.48
C VAL A 143 29.97 33.55 7.22
N GLY A 144 29.04 32.91 7.87
CA GLY A 144 28.19 33.53 8.88
C GLY A 144 28.89 33.45 10.22
N ASP A 145 30.11 33.94 10.29
CA ASP A 145 30.75 34.27 11.56
C ASP A 145 30.98 35.79 11.62
N ALA A 146 29.91 36.51 11.85
CA ALA A 146 29.99 37.83 12.44
C ALA A 146 30.05 37.63 13.95
N GLY A 147 31.22 37.28 14.44
CA GLY A 147 31.55 37.36 15.85
C GLY A 147 31.36 38.79 16.33
N VAL A 148 30.20 39.07 16.92
CA VAL A 148 30.01 40.26 17.76
C VAL A 148 30.78 39.98 19.05
N LYS A 149 31.99 40.51 19.16
CA LYS A 149 32.70 40.62 20.43
C LYS A 149 31.95 41.65 21.29
N PRO A 150 31.59 41.36 22.53
CA PRO A 150 31.10 42.37 23.44
C PRO A 150 32.29 43.27 23.83
N THR A 151 32.19 44.51 23.48
CA THR A 151 33.08 45.56 24.02
C THR A 151 32.66 45.82 25.47
N ARG A 152 33.66 45.83 26.34
CA ARG A 152 33.49 46.20 27.74
C ARG A 152 32.95 47.64 27.91
#